data_adea3594b62c302e1001d65f2e40712f
#
_entry.id   adea3594b62c302e1001d65f2e40712f
#
_cell.length_a   1.000
_cell.length_b   1.000
_cell.length_c   1.000
_cell.angle_alpha   90.00
_cell.angle_beta   90.00
_cell.angle_gamma   90.00
#
_symmetry.space_group_name_H-M   'P 1'
#
loop_
_entity.id
_entity.type
_entity.pdbx_description
1 polymer ?
#
loop_
_entity_poly.entity_id
_entity_poly.type
_entity_poly.pdbx_seq_one_letter_code
_entity_poly.pdbx_strand_id
1 'polypeptide(L)'
;MAFYHMQMQQENIDTGQYQVTVSDRLNNRPIENARVRISYTGAPDSTIEEVATDSSGRTPVIELKAPPLEYSMEPVEQQPYSEYTIQIEAEGFEPKEIAGSQVLADTLSRQPTTLNVMESGETFQRIVIPPHTLFYEYPPKIEEAEIKPINENGEIVLSKVVIPEYIVVHLSLIHISE
;
A
#
# COMPACT_ATOMS: atom_id res chain seq x y z
N MET A 1 -31.46 8.68 36.63
CA MET A 1 -30.61 7.68 36.01
C MET A 1 -30.74 7.88 34.49
N ALA A 2 -29.77 8.56 33.90
CA ALA A 2 -29.73 8.80 32.45
C ALA A 2 -28.97 7.64 31.83
N PHE A 3 -29.68 6.77 31.10
CA PHE A 3 -29.03 5.79 30.22
C PHE A 3 -28.47 6.54 29.02
N TYR A 4 -27.18 6.72 29.00
CA TYR A 4 -26.45 7.09 27.79
C TYR A 4 -26.61 5.94 26.80
N HIS A 5 -27.47 6.12 25.81
CA HIS A 5 -27.44 5.34 24.60
C HIS A 5 -26.15 5.72 23.87
N MET A 6 -25.13 4.91 24.07
CA MET A 6 -23.99 4.86 23.18
C MET A 6 -24.50 4.26 21.86
N GLN A 7 -25.02 5.10 20.98
CA GLN A 7 -25.17 4.72 19.58
C GLN A 7 -23.75 4.52 19.08
N MET A 8 -23.32 3.26 18.96
CA MET A 8 -22.26 2.90 18.05
C MET A 8 -22.74 3.38 16.67
N GLN A 9 -22.20 4.48 16.20
CA GLN A 9 -22.26 4.81 14.80
C GLN A 9 -21.59 3.63 14.10
N GLN A 10 -22.37 2.84 13.42
CA GLN A 10 -21.91 1.86 12.47
C GLN A 10 -21.24 2.71 11.39
N GLU A 11 -19.90 2.88 11.49
CA GLU A 11 -19.14 3.51 10.44
C GLU A 11 -19.47 2.75 9.17
N ASN A 12 -20.08 3.40 8.21
CA ASN A 12 -20.30 2.84 6.89
C ASN A 12 -18.91 2.54 6.34
N ILE A 13 -18.57 1.29 6.20
CA ILE A 13 -17.34 0.82 5.61
C ILE A 13 -17.67 0.50 4.16
N ASP A 14 -17.04 1.24 3.27
CA ASP A 14 -17.09 0.98 1.84
C ASP A 14 -15.98 0.03 1.41
N THR A 15 -15.91 -0.27 0.14
CA THR A 15 -14.86 -1.09 -0.46
C THR A 15 -14.21 -0.39 -1.64
N GLY A 16 -12.93 -0.67 -1.84
CA GLY A 16 -12.19 -0.30 -3.02
C GLY A 16 -11.57 -1.52 -3.67
N GLN A 17 -11.18 -1.40 -4.91
CA GLN A 17 -10.51 -2.46 -5.65
C GLN A 17 -9.01 -2.25 -5.64
N TYR A 18 -8.25 -3.34 -5.61
CA TYR A 18 -6.80 -3.31 -5.56
C TYR A 18 -6.19 -4.35 -6.50
N GLN A 19 -5.15 -3.99 -7.22
CA GLN A 19 -4.42 -4.89 -8.11
C GLN A 19 -2.93 -4.59 -8.07
N VAL A 20 -2.12 -5.63 -7.90
CA VAL A 20 -0.65 -5.54 -7.96
C VAL A 20 -0.16 -6.00 -9.33
N THR A 21 0.85 -5.32 -9.86
CA THR A 21 1.58 -5.76 -11.05
C THR A 21 3.06 -5.89 -10.70
N VAL A 22 3.63 -7.07 -10.92
CA VAL A 22 5.00 -7.41 -10.56
C VAL A 22 5.83 -7.68 -11.79
N SER A 23 6.98 -7.02 -11.91
CA SER A 23 7.93 -7.23 -13.00
C SER A 23 9.38 -7.28 -12.50
N ASP A 24 10.25 -7.83 -13.31
CA ASP A 24 11.68 -7.82 -13.11
C ASP A 24 12.25 -6.42 -13.37
N ARG A 25 13.05 -5.93 -12.46
CA ARG A 25 13.65 -4.59 -12.55
C ARG A 25 14.63 -4.43 -13.71
N LEU A 26 15.34 -5.48 -14.10
CA LEU A 26 16.39 -5.39 -15.11
C LEU A 26 15.83 -5.31 -16.54
N ASN A 27 14.80 -6.10 -16.83
CA ASN A 27 14.30 -6.28 -18.18
C ASN A 27 12.80 -5.97 -18.32
N ASN A 28 12.16 -5.57 -17.23
CA ASN A 28 10.74 -5.23 -17.14
C ASN A 28 9.79 -6.37 -17.57
N ARG A 29 10.27 -7.63 -17.48
CA ARG A 29 9.44 -8.80 -17.76
C ARG A 29 8.46 -9.06 -16.63
N PRO A 30 7.22 -9.46 -16.94
CA PRO A 30 6.26 -9.84 -15.92
C PRO A 30 6.77 -11.06 -15.13
N ILE A 31 6.53 -11.06 -13.83
CA ILE A 31 6.86 -12.19 -12.96
C ILE A 31 5.57 -12.94 -12.67
N GLU A 32 5.48 -14.15 -13.19
CA GLU A 32 4.37 -15.08 -12.95
C GLU A 32 4.58 -15.83 -11.62
N ASN A 33 3.48 -16.20 -10.96
CA ASN A 33 3.47 -16.92 -9.68
C ASN A 33 4.19 -16.18 -8.53
N ALA A 34 4.35 -14.86 -8.61
CA ALA A 34 4.76 -14.08 -7.47
C ALA A 34 3.65 -14.12 -6.41
N ARG A 35 3.99 -14.56 -5.19
CA ARG A 35 3.07 -14.59 -4.06
C ARG A 35 2.94 -13.19 -3.49
N VAL A 36 1.70 -12.72 -3.38
CA VAL A 36 1.35 -11.40 -2.86
C VAL A 36 0.46 -11.58 -1.65
N ARG A 37 0.93 -11.16 -0.47
CA ARG A 37 0.17 -11.14 0.78
C ARG A 37 -0.21 -9.72 1.12
N ILE A 38 -1.45 -9.53 1.52
CA ILE A 38 -2.02 -8.23 1.90
C ILE A 38 -2.46 -8.28 3.35
N SER A 39 -2.04 -7.29 4.13
CA SER A 39 -2.42 -7.10 5.52
C SER A 39 -2.74 -5.63 5.79
N TYR A 40 -3.35 -5.31 6.94
CA TYR A 40 -3.46 -3.91 7.36
C TYR A 40 -2.09 -3.35 7.73
N THR A 41 -1.81 -2.10 7.34
CA THR A 41 -0.59 -1.42 7.79
C THR A 41 -0.61 -1.24 9.31
N GLY A 42 0.49 -1.61 9.98
CA GLY A 42 0.58 -1.66 11.43
C GLY A 42 0.09 -2.98 12.06
N ALA A 43 -0.40 -3.94 11.26
CA ALA A 43 -0.82 -5.27 11.70
C ALA A 43 -0.36 -6.35 10.69
N PRO A 44 0.95 -6.54 10.48
CA PRO A 44 1.49 -7.40 9.43
C PRO A 44 1.11 -8.87 9.58
N ASP A 45 0.83 -9.34 10.80
CA ASP A 45 0.41 -10.71 11.06
C ASP A 45 -1.06 -10.98 10.74
N SER A 46 -1.81 -9.92 10.40
CA SER A 46 -3.23 -10.00 10.02
C SER A 46 -3.39 -10.16 8.51
N THR A 47 -2.82 -11.19 7.90
CA THR A 47 -3.01 -11.45 6.46
C THR A 47 -4.51 -11.55 6.13
N ILE A 48 -4.97 -10.65 5.26
CA ILE A 48 -6.36 -10.56 4.81
C ILE A 48 -6.54 -11.41 3.56
N GLU A 49 -5.59 -11.26 2.61
CA GLU A 49 -5.61 -11.94 1.32
C GLU A 49 -4.21 -12.44 0.95
N GLU A 50 -4.17 -13.60 0.30
CA GLU A 50 -2.98 -14.13 -0.34
C GLU A 50 -3.33 -14.59 -1.76
N VAL A 51 -2.65 -14.02 -2.74
CA VAL A 51 -2.89 -14.29 -4.16
C VAL A 51 -1.57 -14.44 -4.90
N ALA A 52 -1.62 -14.97 -6.13
CA ALA A 52 -0.47 -15.07 -7.01
C ALA A 52 -0.68 -14.25 -8.29
N THR A 53 0.42 -13.82 -8.89
CA THR A 53 0.40 -13.15 -10.20
C THR A 53 0.24 -14.17 -11.33
N ASP A 54 -0.44 -13.75 -12.38
CA ASP A 54 -0.60 -14.48 -13.64
C ASP A 54 0.61 -14.30 -14.57
N SER A 55 0.54 -14.86 -15.79
CA SER A 55 1.59 -14.75 -16.82
C SER A 55 1.86 -13.32 -17.30
N SER A 56 0.97 -12.37 -17.03
CA SER A 56 1.17 -10.96 -17.26
C SER A 56 1.74 -10.21 -16.04
N GLY A 57 2.07 -10.93 -14.98
CA GLY A 57 2.59 -10.39 -13.73
C GLY A 57 1.53 -9.68 -12.87
N ARG A 58 0.24 -9.91 -13.12
CA ARG A 58 -0.86 -9.24 -12.42
C ARG A 58 -1.56 -10.18 -11.46
N THR A 59 -1.92 -9.66 -10.29
CA THR A 59 -2.86 -10.32 -9.41
C THR A 59 -4.29 -10.24 -9.96
N PRO A 60 -5.20 -11.12 -9.53
CA PRO A 60 -6.62 -10.82 -9.60
C PRO A 60 -6.93 -9.45 -8.99
N VAL A 61 -8.04 -8.85 -9.39
CA VAL A 61 -8.57 -7.67 -8.69
C VAL A 61 -9.14 -8.12 -7.35
N ILE A 62 -8.70 -7.50 -6.28
CA ILE A 62 -9.06 -7.82 -4.90
C ILE A 62 -9.94 -6.71 -4.37
N GLU A 63 -11.00 -7.06 -3.66
CA GLU A 63 -11.84 -6.09 -2.96
C GLU A 63 -11.36 -5.93 -1.52
N LEU A 64 -11.04 -4.70 -1.13
CA LEU A 64 -10.51 -4.34 0.19
C LEU A 64 -11.39 -3.27 0.84
N LYS A 65 -11.45 -3.28 2.16
CA LYS A 65 -12.21 -2.28 2.92
C LYS A 65 -11.60 -0.89 2.77
N ALA A 66 -12.45 0.11 2.61
CA ALA A 66 -12.08 1.51 2.54
C ALA A 66 -13.03 2.36 3.40
N PRO A 67 -12.62 3.55 3.86
CA PRO A 67 -13.52 4.51 4.49
C PRO A 67 -14.63 4.94 3.52
N PRO A 68 -15.70 5.57 4.03
CA PRO A 68 -16.80 6.07 3.21
C PRO A 68 -16.32 6.94 2.05
N LEU A 69 -16.93 6.75 0.87
CA LEU A 69 -16.60 7.52 -0.33
C LEU A 69 -16.66 9.03 -0.09
N GLU A 70 -17.57 9.48 0.78
CA GLU A 70 -17.77 10.90 1.14
C GLU A 70 -16.49 11.56 1.65
N TYR A 71 -15.61 10.81 2.34
CA TYR A 71 -14.33 11.34 2.86
C TYR A 71 -13.32 11.68 1.76
N SER A 72 -13.51 11.14 0.55
CA SER A 72 -12.67 11.46 -0.61
C SER A 72 -13.24 12.55 -1.52
N MET A 73 -14.51 12.94 -1.30
CA MET A 73 -15.22 13.91 -2.15
C MET A 73 -14.95 15.37 -1.77
N GLU A 74 -14.60 15.62 -0.52
CA GLU A 74 -14.33 16.95 0.01
C GLU A 74 -13.08 16.92 0.89
N PRO A 75 -12.36 18.06 1.07
CA PRO A 75 -11.26 18.16 2.02
C PRO A 75 -11.80 18.08 3.45
N VAL A 76 -11.71 16.90 4.07
CA VAL A 76 -12.10 16.65 5.45
C VAL A 76 -10.90 16.17 6.27
N GLU A 77 -10.96 16.31 7.60
CA GLU A 77 -9.88 15.84 8.48
C GLU A 77 -9.79 14.31 8.55
N GLN A 78 -10.89 13.62 8.22
CA GLN A 78 -10.93 12.17 8.20
C GLN A 78 -10.07 11.62 7.05
N GLN A 79 -9.27 10.61 7.34
CA GLN A 79 -8.46 9.93 6.33
C GLN A 79 -9.36 9.23 5.30
N PRO A 80 -9.25 9.60 4.00
CA PRO A 80 -10.18 9.12 2.97
C PRO A 80 -9.84 7.73 2.41
N TYR A 81 -8.81 7.07 2.92
CA TYR A 81 -8.34 5.76 2.45
C TYR A 81 -7.95 4.84 3.61
N SER A 82 -7.99 3.55 3.37
CA SER A 82 -7.35 2.55 4.21
C SER A 82 -5.92 2.29 3.75
N GLU A 83 -5.03 1.95 4.69
CA GLU A 83 -3.63 1.64 4.42
C GLU A 83 -3.38 0.15 4.56
N TYR A 84 -2.76 -0.41 3.54
CA TYR A 84 -2.41 -1.83 3.47
C TYR A 84 -0.91 -2.03 3.28
N THR A 85 -0.40 -3.10 3.86
CA THR A 85 0.96 -3.58 3.63
C THR A 85 0.92 -4.75 2.66
N ILE A 86 1.74 -4.67 1.63
CA ILE A 86 1.82 -5.64 0.54
C ILE A 86 3.18 -6.30 0.62
N GLN A 87 3.22 -7.60 0.88
CA GLN A 87 4.44 -8.41 0.87
C GLN A 87 4.46 -9.24 -0.41
N ILE A 88 5.58 -9.19 -1.13
CA ILE A 88 5.74 -9.82 -2.42
C ILE A 88 6.97 -10.71 -2.40
N GLU A 89 6.77 -11.99 -2.73
CA GLU A 89 7.81 -13.01 -2.80
C GLU A 89 7.72 -13.74 -4.14
N ALA A 90 8.85 -13.92 -4.80
CA ALA A 90 8.96 -14.72 -6.01
C ALA A 90 10.28 -15.51 -6.03
N GLU A 91 10.27 -16.71 -6.60
CA GLU A 91 11.46 -17.55 -6.68
C GLU A 91 12.57 -16.87 -7.50
N GLY A 92 13.77 -16.78 -6.93
CA GLY A 92 14.92 -16.13 -7.56
C GLY A 92 14.95 -14.60 -7.45
N PHE A 93 14.02 -14.00 -6.71
CA PHE A 93 13.94 -12.56 -6.51
C PHE A 93 14.01 -12.18 -5.02
N GLU A 94 14.52 -10.98 -4.76
CA GLU A 94 14.53 -10.39 -3.42
C GLU A 94 13.09 -10.11 -2.96
N PRO A 95 12.70 -10.55 -1.74
CA PRO A 95 11.40 -10.20 -1.17
C PRO A 95 11.23 -8.70 -1.04
N LYS A 96 10.00 -8.24 -1.21
CA LYS A 96 9.67 -6.81 -1.12
C LYS A 96 8.43 -6.57 -0.29
N GLU A 97 8.48 -5.54 0.54
CA GLU A 97 7.35 -5.04 1.30
C GLU A 97 7.05 -3.58 0.91
N ILE A 98 5.79 -3.29 0.70
CA ILE A 98 5.26 -1.94 0.47
C ILE A 98 4.24 -1.68 1.57
N ALA A 99 4.57 -0.83 2.51
CA ALA A 99 3.68 -0.46 3.62
C ALA A 99 3.05 0.91 3.37
N GLY A 100 1.79 1.10 3.76
CA GLY A 100 1.05 2.33 3.56
C GLY A 100 0.40 2.46 2.17
N SER A 101 0.23 1.35 1.45
CA SER A 101 -0.47 1.36 0.17
C SER A 101 -1.94 1.74 0.37
N GLN A 102 -2.41 2.75 -0.37
CA GLN A 102 -3.69 3.41 -0.14
C GLN A 102 -4.80 2.80 -0.98
N VAL A 103 -5.94 2.54 -0.36
CA VAL A 103 -7.16 2.06 -1.02
C VAL A 103 -8.32 3.00 -0.69
N LEU A 104 -8.87 3.64 -1.72
CA LEU A 104 -10.04 4.50 -1.63
C LEU A 104 -11.30 3.73 -2.02
N ALA A 105 -12.44 4.17 -1.49
CA ALA A 105 -13.73 3.62 -1.87
C ALA A 105 -14.00 3.80 -3.36
N ASP A 106 -14.70 2.82 -3.94
CA ASP A 106 -15.22 2.84 -5.32
C ASP A 106 -14.16 3.08 -6.41
N THR A 107 -12.87 2.80 -6.09
CA THR A 107 -11.73 3.09 -6.96
C THR A 107 -10.87 1.84 -7.13
N LEU A 108 -10.34 1.63 -8.34
CA LEU A 108 -9.31 0.62 -8.59
C LEU A 108 -7.91 1.22 -8.36
N SER A 109 -7.33 0.92 -7.22
CA SER A 109 -5.94 1.22 -6.91
C SER A 109 -5.01 0.20 -7.56
N ARG A 110 -4.05 0.67 -8.37
CA ARG A 110 -3.05 -0.18 -9.02
C ARG A 110 -1.67 0.08 -8.44
N GLN A 111 -1.02 -1.01 -8.01
CA GLN A 111 0.33 -0.97 -7.45
C GLN A 111 1.30 -1.68 -8.40
N PRO A 112 1.94 -0.94 -9.33
CA PRO A 112 3.06 -1.49 -10.07
C PRO A 112 4.29 -1.57 -9.17
N THR A 113 5.04 -2.65 -9.31
CA THR A 113 6.30 -2.84 -8.57
C THR A 113 7.28 -3.69 -9.36
N THR A 114 8.56 -3.50 -9.06
CA THR A 114 9.64 -4.32 -9.63
C THR A 114 10.36 -5.06 -8.53
N LEU A 115 10.82 -6.29 -8.81
CA LEU A 115 11.70 -7.04 -7.93
C LEU A 115 13.10 -7.09 -8.49
N ASN A 116 14.10 -7.09 -7.61
CA ASN A 116 15.48 -7.38 -7.99
C ASN A 116 15.70 -8.88 -8.05
N VAL A 117 16.53 -9.33 -8.98
CA VAL A 117 17.04 -10.70 -8.96
C VAL A 117 17.87 -10.90 -7.69
N MET A 118 17.65 -12.02 -7.00
CA MET A 118 18.39 -12.34 -5.80
C MET A 118 19.87 -12.59 -6.15
N GLU A 119 20.74 -11.69 -5.67
CA GLU A 119 22.17 -11.92 -5.66
C GLU A 119 22.56 -12.64 -4.36
N SER A 120 23.79 -13.17 -4.28
CA SER A 120 24.23 -13.94 -3.09
C SER A 120 24.19 -13.07 -1.82
N GLY A 121 23.20 -13.30 -1.00
CA GLY A 121 22.89 -12.58 0.25
C GLY A 121 21.40 -12.33 0.36
N GLU A 122 20.82 -12.56 1.54
CA GLU A 122 19.42 -12.21 1.78
C GLU A 122 19.30 -10.70 1.89
N THR A 123 18.80 -10.05 0.83
CA THR A 123 18.42 -8.65 0.87
C THR A 123 16.89 -8.54 0.86
N PHE A 124 16.36 -7.68 1.69
CA PHE A 124 14.94 -7.40 1.80
C PHE A 124 14.68 -5.93 1.46
N GLN A 125 13.74 -5.69 0.57
CA GLN A 125 13.36 -4.34 0.20
C GLN A 125 12.10 -3.92 0.94
N ARG A 126 12.15 -2.79 1.64
CA ARG A 126 10.98 -2.18 2.28
C ARG A 126 10.78 -0.77 1.77
N ILE A 127 9.54 -0.47 1.38
CA ILE A 127 9.07 0.86 1.00
C ILE A 127 7.97 1.24 1.96
N VAL A 128 8.05 2.43 2.55
CA VAL A 128 7.00 2.99 3.40
C VAL A 128 6.43 4.22 2.71
N ILE A 129 5.13 4.22 2.53
CA ILE A 129 4.38 5.35 2.00
C ILE A 129 3.79 6.10 3.20
N PRO A 130 4.20 7.35 3.45
CA PRO A 130 3.66 8.12 4.57
C PRO A 130 2.19 8.47 4.32
N PRO A 131 1.33 8.42 5.36
CA PRO A 131 -0.08 8.74 5.21
C PRO A 131 -0.27 10.26 5.06
N HIS A 132 -0.78 10.69 3.93
CA HIS A 132 -1.04 12.10 3.65
C HIS A 132 -2.12 12.29 2.58
N THR A 133 -2.69 13.48 2.54
CA THR A 133 -3.46 13.99 1.39
C THR A 133 -2.85 15.33 0.94
N LEU A 134 -3.42 15.97 -0.06
CA LEU A 134 -3.01 17.33 -0.46
C LEU A 134 -3.24 18.38 0.64
N PHE A 135 -4.09 18.08 1.61
CA PHE A 135 -4.55 19.05 2.63
C PHE A 135 -4.11 18.68 4.05
N TYR A 136 -3.89 17.38 4.31
CA TYR A 136 -3.67 16.86 5.65
C TYR A 136 -2.54 15.84 5.68
N GLU A 137 -1.81 15.83 6.80
CA GLU A 137 -0.89 14.78 7.20
C GLU A 137 -1.56 13.96 8.31
N TYR A 138 -1.35 12.65 8.31
CA TYR A 138 -1.90 11.75 9.31
C TYR A 138 -0.77 11.09 10.12
N PRO A 139 -1.04 10.71 11.38
CA PRO A 139 -0.04 10.01 12.18
C PRO A 139 0.33 8.67 11.50
N PRO A 140 1.64 8.35 11.40
CA PRO A 140 2.09 7.10 10.84
C PRO A 140 1.61 5.91 11.67
N LYS A 141 1.19 4.83 11.00
CA LYS A 141 0.80 3.56 11.63
C LYS A 141 1.98 2.63 11.89
N ILE A 142 3.14 2.99 11.36
CA ILE A 142 4.40 2.26 11.55
C ILE A 142 5.32 3.18 12.34
N GLU A 143 5.88 2.69 13.44
CA GLU A 143 6.83 3.44 14.24
C GLU A 143 8.12 3.70 13.45
N GLU A 144 8.77 4.84 13.67
CA GLU A 144 10.00 5.21 12.96
C GLU A 144 11.12 4.17 13.15
N ALA A 145 11.16 3.50 14.29
CA ALA A 145 12.09 2.41 14.57
C ALA A 145 11.90 1.20 13.66
N GLU A 146 10.66 0.93 13.24
CA GLU A 146 10.34 -0.17 12.31
C GLU A 146 10.68 0.17 10.85
N ILE A 147 10.79 1.46 10.54
CA ILE A 147 11.14 1.95 9.19
C ILE A 147 12.64 1.77 8.91
N LYS A 148 13.46 1.69 9.94
CA LYS A 148 14.91 1.53 9.84
C LYS A 148 15.29 0.07 10.05
N PRO A 149 15.54 -0.72 9.00
CA PRO A 149 16.03 -2.07 9.18
C PRO A 149 17.42 -2.03 9.85
N ILE A 150 17.54 -2.74 10.95
CA ILE A 150 18.80 -2.96 11.65
C ILE A 150 19.37 -4.26 11.11
N ASN A 151 20.61 -4.24 10.58
CA ASN A 151 21.29 -5.46 10.18
C ASN A 151 21.71 -6.28 11.43
N GLU A 152 22.12 -7.54 11.23
CA GLU A 152 22.56 -8.42 12.31
C GLU A 152 23.73 -7.88 13.13
N ASN A 153 24.44 -6.88 12.63
CA ASN A 153 25.57 -6.20 13.30
C ASN A 153 25.13 -4.96 14.10
N GLY A 154 23.82 -4.65 14.17
CA GLY A 154 23.30 -3.48 14.87
C GLY A 154 23.52 -2.15 14.12
N GLU A 155 23.94 -2.18 12.86
CA GLU A 155 24.07 -1.00 12.03
C GLU A 155 22.75 -0.69 11.35
N ILE A 156 22.38 0.59 11.33
CA ILE A 156 21.20 1.06 10.61
C ILE A 156 21.53 0.98 9.11
N VAL A 157 20.98 -0.01 8.42
CA VAL A 157 20.98 -0.02 6.96
C VAL A 157 19.98 1.03 6.52
N LEU A 158 20.47 2.17 6.07
CA LEU A 158 19.67 3.15 5.37
C LEU A 158 19.19 2.50 4.06
N SER A 159 18.10 1.75 4.12
CA SER A 159 17.37 1.42 2.92
C SER A 159 16.98 2.76 2.32
N LYS A 160 17.45 3.02 1.11
CA LYS A 160 17.13 4.21 0.36
C LYS A 160 15.60 4.32 0.35
N VAL A 161 15.06 5.26 1.11
CA VAL A 161 13.66 5.63 1.01
C VAL A 161 13.52 6.17 -0.40
N VAL A 162 13.15 5.32 -1.33
CA VAL A 162 12.74 5.76 -2.66
C VAL A 162 11.34 6.29 -2.47
N ILE A 163 11.25 7.57 -2.15
CA ILE A 163 10.01 8.30 -2.37
C ILE A 163 9.77 8.15 -3.88
N PRO A 164 8.72 7.44 -4.33
CA PRO A 164 8.47 7.37 -5.76
C PRO A 164 8.28 8.79 -6.26
N GLU A 165 9.09 9.20 -7.23
CA GLU A 165 9.06 10.54 -7.86
C GLU A 165 7.75 10.83 -8.60
N TYR A 166 6.81 9.92 -8.61
CA TYR A 166 5.49 10.12 -9.21
C TYR A 166 4.40 9.84 -8.19
N ILE A 167 4.08 10.84 -7.45
CA ILE A 167 2.68 11.05 -7.11
C ILE A 167 2.04 11.34 -8.46
N VAL A 168 1.34 10.38 -9.05
CA VAL A 168 0.51 10.66 -10.22
C VAL A 168 -0.65 11.50 -9.73
N VAL A 169 -0.41 12.80 -9.66
CA VAL A 169 -1.46 13.77 -9.48
C VAL A 169 -2.25 13.75 -10.78
N HIS A 170 -3.39 13.08 -10.78
CA HIS A 170 -4.40 13.29 -11.81
C HIS A 170 -4.97 14.69 -11.60
N LEU A 171 -4.25 15.68 -12.10
CA LEU A 171 -4.83 17.01 -12.31
C LEU A 171 -5.83 16.86 -13.45
N SER A 172 -7.08 16.63 -13.13
CA SER A 172 -8.17 16.91 -14.05
C SER A 172 -8.18 18.43 -14.25
N LEU A 173 -7.66 18.87 -15.37
CA LEU A 173 -7.82 20.23 -15.87
C LEU A 173 -9.31 20.48 -16.05
N ILE A 174 -9.92 21.16 -15.10
CA ILE A 174 -11.22 21.79 -15.32
C ILE A 174 -10.98 22.87 -16.35
N HIS A 175 -11.39 22.62 -17.56
CA HIS A 175 -11.45 23.66 -18.61
C HIS A 175 -12.55 24.62 -18.23
N ILE A 176 -12.18 25.78 -17.68
CA ILE A 176 -13.08 26.93 -17.57
C ILE A 176 -13.04 27.58 -18.97
N SER A 177 -14.06 27.31 -19.77
CA SER A 177 -14.32 28.08 -20.99
C SER A 177 -15.08 29.35 -20.59
N GLU A 178 -14.53 30.49 -20.97
CA GLU A 178 -15.22 31.78 -20.98
C GLU A 178 -16.45 31.77 -21.91
#